data_485c691e07e4d4f30b1f595cda972520
#
_entry.id   485c691e07e4d4f30b1f595cda972520
#
_cell.length_a   1.000
_cell.length_b   1.000
_cell.length_c   1.000
_cell.angle_alpha   90.00
_cell.angle_beta   90.00
_cell.angle_gamma   90.00
#
_symmetry.space_group_name_H-M   'P 1'
#
loop_
_entity.id
_entity.type
_entity.pdbx_description
1 polymer ?
#
loop_
_entity_poly.entity_id
_entity_poly.type
_entity_poly.pdbx_seq_one_letter_code
_entity_poly.pdbx_strand_id
1 'polypeptide(L)'
;MARILLAEDDDNLRPFLARSLENAGHEVLAFSDGDEALPALHAAEFDILISDLVMPGMNGIELARHAREKAPDLPVIFITGFSAVAMEALNTVDGVSKVLSKPFHLNSLVEAVRNALEDRALS
;
A
#
# COMPACT_ATOMS: atom_id res chain seq x y z
N MET A 1 -15.25 -3.60 6.03
CA MET A 1 -14.16 -2.90 6.73
C MET A 1 -12.88 -3.72 6.63
N ALA A 2 -11.80 -3.08 6.26
CA ALA A 2 -10.52 -3.75 6.07
C ALA A 2 -9.45 -3.13 6.97
N ARG A 3 -8.42 -3.90 7.27
CA ARG A 3 -7.23 -3.41 7.97
C ARG A 3 -6.14 -3.13 6.95
N ILE A 4 -5.70 -1.89 6.89
CA ILE A 4 -4.77 -1.38 5.88
C ILE A 4 -3.44 -1.03 6.53
N LEU A 5 -2.35 -1.54 5.96
CA LEU A 5 -1.00 -1.07 6.28
C LEU A 5 -0.62 -0.02 5.23
N LEU A 6 -0.32 1.19 5.69
CA LEU A 6 0.07 2.31 4.83
C LEU A 6 1.49 2.73 5.15
N ALA A 7 2.35 2.74 4.14
CA ALA A 7 3.73 3.24 4.26
C ALA A 7 3.92 4.40 3.28
N GLU A 8 4.09 5.60 3.81
CA GLU A 8 4.23 6.84 3.04
C GLU A 8 5.15 7.79 3.79
N ASP A 9 6.25 8.22 3.16
CA ASP A 9 7.26 9.04 3.81
C ASP A 9 6.91 10.52 3.90
N ASP A 10 5.97 11.00 3.09
CA ASP A 10 5.53 12.40 3.15
C ASP A 10 4.66 12.62 4.39
N ASP A 11 5.17 13.43 5.33
CA ASP A 11 4.49 13.69 6.60
C ASP A 11 3.17 14.43 6.46
N ASN A 12 2.96 15.12 5.35
CA ASN A 12 1.70 15.81 5.07
C ASN A 12 0.70 14.91 4.35
N LEU A 13 1.18 14.12 3.39
CA LEU A 13 0.32 13.24 2.62
C LEU A 13 -0.17 12.05 3.44
N ARG A 14 0.70 11.45 4.25
CA ARG A 14 0.38 10.26 5.04
C ARG A 14 -0.91 10.40 5.88
N PRO A 15 -1.06 11.45 6.71
CA PRO A 15 -2.29 11.59 7.49
C PRO A 15 -3.53 11.86 6.63
N PHE A 16 -3.36 12.53 5.50
CA PHE A 16 -4.45 12.74 4.54
C PHE A 16 -4.97 11.42 3.97
N LEU A 17 -4.07 10.57 3.55
CA LEU A 17 -4.44 9.25 3.01
C LEU A 17 -5.08 8.39 4.08
N ALA A 18 -4.48 8.35 5.28
CA ALA A 18 -5.02 7.57 6.38
C ALA A 18 -6.45 8.00 6.73
N ARG A 19 -6.69 9.29 6.83
CA ARG A 19 -8.02 9.83 7.15
C ARG A 19 -9.04 9.49 6.07
N SER A 20 -8.65 9.61 4.81
CA SER A 20 -9.53 9.29 3.69
C SER A 20 -9.99 7.83 3.73
N LEU A 21 -9.07 6.93 4.04
CA LEU A 21 -9.37 5.50 4.12
C LEU A 21 -10.19 5.18 5.38
N GLU A 22 -9.90 5.83 6.50
CA GLU A 22 -10.70 5.70 7.71
C GLU A 22 -12.14 6.17 7.51
N ASN A 23 -12.31 7.28 6.80
CA ASN A 23 -13.64 7.81 6.47
C ASN A 23 -14.42 6.85 5.57
N ALA A 24 -13.73 6.03 4.79
CA ALA A 24 -14.35 4.99 3.97
C ALA A 24 -14.67 3.71 4.76
N GLY A 25 -14.40 3.69 6.05
CA GLY A 25 -14.76 2.58 6.93
C GLY A 25 -13.64 1.60 7.23
N HIS A 26 -12.39 1.92 6.88
CA HIS A 26 -11.25 1.03 7.11
C HIS A 26 -10.47 1.39 8.37
N GLU A 27 -9.76 0.41 8.92
CA GLU A 27 -8.77 0.63 9.97
C GLU A 27 -7.41 0.80 9.29
N VAL A 28 -6.68 1.86 9.63
CA VAL A 28 -5.41 2.17 8.98
C VAL A 28 -4.29 2.26 10.02
N LEU A 29 -3.21 1.50 9.79
CA LEU A 29 -1.96 1.68 10.51
C LEU A 29 -0.96 2.31 9.54
N ALA A 30 -0.54 3.54 9.85
CA ALA A 30 0.29 4.34 8.97
C ALA A 30 1.70 4.51 9.51
N PHE A 31 2.69 4.37 8.64
CA PHE A 31 4.11 4.45 8.97
C PHE A 31 4.84 5.34 7.96
N SER A 32 5.95 5.93 8.40
CA SER A 32 6.73 6.85 7.55
C SER A 32 7.68 6.15 6.59
N ASP A 33 8.02 4.89 6.84
CA ASP A 33 8.92 4.14 5.97
C ASP A 33 8.73 2.62 6.16
N GLY A 34 9.43 1.86 5.31
CA GLY A 34 9.31 0.40 5.32
C GLY A 34 9.91 -0.24 6.56
N ASP A 35 10.97 0.34 7.12
CA ASP A 35 11.61 -0.20 8.32
C ASP A 35 10.68 -0.10 9.53
N GLU A 36 9.93 0.99 9.64
CA GLU A 36 8.92 1.14 10.70
C GLU A 36 7.70 0.26 10.48
N ALA A 37 7.30 0.07 9.21
CA ALA A 37 6.14 -0.73 8.88
C ALA A 37 6.37 -2.24 9.08
N LEU A 38 7.60 -2.70 8.90
CA LEU A 38 7.90 -4.13 8.92
C LEU A 38 7.54 -4.83 10.23
N PRO A 39 7.85 -4.29 11.42
CA PRO A 39 7.43 -4.93 12.67
C PRO A 39 5.91 -5.06 12.80
N ALA A 40 5.16 -4.06 12.35
CA ALA A 40 3.71 -4.13 12.36
C ALA A 40 3.18 -5.20 11.41
N LEU A 41 3.82 -5.33 10.26
CA LEU A 41 3.48 -6.36 9.28
C LEU A 41 3.63 -7.76 9.87
N HIS A 42 4.68 -8.01 10.66
CA HIS A 42 4.89 -9.29 11.30
C HIS A 42 3.97 -9.53 12.50
N ALA A 43 3.59 -8.46 13.19
CA ALA A 43 2.83 -8.55 14.44
C ALA A 43 1.32 -8.71 14.23
N ALA A 44 0.77 -8.34 13.09
CA ALA A 44 -0.65 -8.34 12.83
C ALA A 44 -0.97 -8.79 11.41
N GLU A 45 -2.24 -9.12 11.17
CA GLU A 45 -2.71 -9.45 9.83
C GLU A 45 -3.35 -8.23 9.19
N PHE A 46 -3.09 -8.07 7.90
CA PHE A 46 -3.64 -6.98 7.10
C PHE A 46 -4.40 -7.52 5.91
N ASP A 47 -5.34 -6.72 5.42
CA ASP A 47 -6.14 -7.07 4.25
C ASP A 47 -5.57 -6.48 2.97
N ILE A 48 -4.77 -5.43 3.09
CA ILE A 48 -4.14 -4.76 1.95
C ILE A 48 -2.93 -3.94 2.42
N LEU A 49 -1.92 -3.87 1.56
CA LEU A 49 -0.76 -2.99 1.73
C LEU A 49 -0.83 -1.85 0.72
N ILE A 50 -0.67 -0.63 1.20
CA ILE A 50 -0.50 0.56 0.36
C ILE A 50 0.86 1.15 0.71
N SER A 51 1.74 1.27 -0.27
CA SER A 51 3.10 1.74 -0.02
C SER A 51 3.61 2.64 -1.12
N ASP A 52 4.33 3.68 -0.73
CA ASP A 52 5.16 4.43 -1.66
C ASP A 52 6.25 3.49 -2.18
N LEU A 53 6.65 3.65 -3.43
CA LEU A 53 7.74 2.86 -4.00
C LEU A 53 9.09 3.30 -3.47
N VAL A 54 9.29 4.60 -3.33
CA VAL A 54 10.57 5.17 -2.92
C VAL A 54 10.44 5.77 -1.53
N MET A 55 11.15 5.17 -0.58
CA MET A 55 11.19 5.61 0.82
C MET A 55 12.61 5.44 1.34
N PRO A 56 13.01 6.22 2.36
CA PRO A 56 14.28 5.98 3.04
C PRO A 56 14.32 4.56 3.64
N GLY A 57 15.47 3.93 3.61
CA GLY A 57 15.62 2.56 4.10
C GLY A 57 14.95 1.56 3.19
N MET A 58 14.09 0.71 3.74
CA MET A 58 13.38 -0.31 2.97
C MET A 58 12.36 0.34 2.04
N ASN A 59 12.47 0.09 0.74
CA ASN A 59 11.54 0.63 -0.24
C ASN A 59 10.23 -0.18 -0.30
N GLY A 60 9.26 0.33 -1.07
CA GLY A 60 7.95 -0.30 -1.15
C GLY A 60 7.96 -1.70 -1.75
N ILE A 61 8.86 -1.97 -2.68
CA ILE A 61 8.98 -3.30 -3.32
C ILE A 61 9.45 -4.33 -2.30
N GLU A 62 10.45 -3.98 -1.51
CA GLU A 62 10.96 -4.85 -0.46
C GLU A 62 9.91 -5.13 0.61
N LEU A 63 9.18 -4.08 1.00
CA LEU A 63 8.09 -4.22 1.97
C LEU A 63 7.00 -5.16 1.43
N ALA A 64 6.64 -5.01 0.16
CA ALA A 64 5.64 -5.86 -0.48
C ALA A 64 6.10 -7.32 -0.54
N ARG A 65 7.37 -7.58 -0.78
CA ARG A 65 7.91 -8.94 -0.76
C ARG A 65 7.75 -9.58 0.61
N HIS A 66 8.10 -8.85 1.67
CA HIS A 66 7.90 -9.34 3.04
C HIS A 66 6.43 -9.62 3.33
N ALA A 67 5.55 -8.72 2.89
CA ALA A 67 4.12 -8.88 3.09
C ALA A 67 3.60 -10.15 2.40
N ARG A 68 4.07 -10.42 1.20
CA ARG A 68 3.64 -11.57 0.41
C ARG A 68 4.26 -12.88 0.86
N GLU A 69 5.40 -12.85 1.53
CA GLU A 69 5.92 -14.04 2.19
C GLU A 69 4.98 -14.52 3.29
N LYS A 70 4.37 -13.57 4.00
CA LYS A 70 3.41 -13.87 5.06
C LYS A 70 2.02 -14.17 4.52
N ALA A 71 1.58 -13.43 3.50
CA ALA A 71 0.25 -13.57 2.91
C ALA A 71 0.37 -13.50 1.38
N PRO A 72 0.54 -14.63 0.69
CA PRO A 72 0.83 -14.65 -0.75
C PRO A 72 -0.24 -14.00 -1.63
N ASP A 73 -1.47 -13.92 -1.17
CA ASP A 73 -2.58 -13.33 -1.91
C ASP A 73 -2.91 -11.90 -1.48
N LEU A 74 -2.06 -11.29 -0.64
CA LEU A 74 -2.30 -9.94 -0.15
C LEU A 74 -2.28 -8.93 -1.29
N PRO A 75 -3.35 -8.14 -1.46
CA PRO A 75 -3.34 -7.07 -2.45
C PRO A 75 -2.32 -5.99 -2.08
N VAL A 76 -1.66 -5.44 -3.10
CA VAL A 76 -0.67 -4.38 -2.92
C VAL A 76 -1.00 -3.24 -3.89
N ILE A 77 -1.09 -2.03 -3.35
CA ILE A 77 -1.20 -0.81 -4.13
C ILE A 77 0.06 0.00 -3.92
N PHE A 78 0.75 0.34 -5.00
CA PHE A 78 1.89 1.23 -4.95
C PHE A 78 1.50 2.66 -5.28
N ILE A 79 2.14 3.60 -4.60
CA ILE A 79 2.03 5.04 -4.84
C ILE A 79 3.41 5.52 -5.27
N THR A 80 3.49 6.35 -6.31
CA THR A 80 4.78 6.84 -6.78
C THR A 80 4.67 8.21 -7.45
N GLY A 81 5.71 9.02 -7.29
CA GLY A 81 5.91 10.23 -8.09
C GLY A 81 6.72 9.97 -9.36
N PHE A 82 7.18 8.74 -9.58
CA PHE A 82 8.07 8.39 -10.69
C PHE A 82 7.47 7.24 -11.49
N SER A 83 6.74 7.55 -12.56
CA SER A 83 6.06 6.53 -13.36
C SER A 83 7.00 5.55 -14.06
N ALA A 84 8.20 6.00 -14.44
CA ALA A 84 9.19 5.11 -15.05
C ALA A 84 9.66 4.03 -14.06
N VAL A 85 9.88 4.42 -12.80
CA VAL A 85 10.25 3.48 -11.73
C VAL A 85 9.10 2.51 -11.46
N ALA A 86 7.87 3.00 -11.51
CA ALA A 86 6.69 2.17 -11.30
C ALA A 86 6.57 1.07 -12.37
N MET A 87 6.87 1.39 -13.62
CA MET A 87 6.82 0.41 -14.70
C MET A 87 7.84 -0.71 -14.50
N GLU A 88 9.05 -0.39 -14.05
CA GLU A 88 10.05 -1.40 -13.73
C GLU A 88 9.64 -2.24 -12.53
N ALA A 89 9.08 -1.59 -11.51
CA ALA A 89 8.62 -2.28 -10.30
C ALA A 89 7.55 -3.32 -10.60
N LEU A 90 6.65 -3.03 -11.51
CA LEU A 90 5.58 -3.95 -11.91
C LEU A 90 6.11 -5.26 -12.48
N ASN A 91 7.30 -5.24 -13.07
CA ASN A 91 7.93 -6.44 -13.63
C ASN A 91 8.56 -7.33 -12.57
N THR A 92 8.76 -6.82 -11.35
CA THR A 92 9.47 -7.55 -10.29
C THR A 92 8.56 -8.04 -9.17
N VAL A 93 7.32 -7.57 -9.10
CA VAL A 93 6.37 -7.93 -8.04
C VAL A 93 5.11 -8.50 -8.66
N ASP A 94 4.84 -9.76 -8.35
CA ASP A 94 3.61 -10.42 -8.78
C ASP A 94 2.42 -9.90 -7.95
N GLY A 95 1.25 -9.82 -8.59
CA GLY A 95 0.01 -9.54 -7.89
C GLY A 95 -0.17 -8.10 -7.42
N VAL A 96 0.50 -7.15 -8.06
CA VAL A 96 0.24 -5.73 -7.82
C VAL A 96 -1.16 -5.40 -8.33
N SER A 97 -2.01 -4.90 -7.43
CA SER A 97 -3.40 -4.57 -7.77
C SER A 97 -3.51 -3.27 -8.54
N LYS A 98 -2.70 -2.28 -8.16
CA LYS A 98 -2.78 -0.95 -8.76
C LYS A 98 -1.50 -0.18 -8.47
N VAL A 99 -1.14 0.72 -9.40
CA VAL A 99 -0.12 1.74 -9.17
C VAL A 99 -0.77 3.09 -9.39
N LEU A 100 -0.67 3.98 -8.41
CA LEU A 100 -1.19 5.34 -8.48
C LEU A 100 -0.04 6.33 -8.56
N SER A 101 -0.04 7.15 -9.61
CA SER A 101 0.97 8.19 -9.80
C SER A 101 0.54 9.47 -9.11
N LYS A 102 1.46 10.08 -8.37
CA LYS A 102 1.23 11.38 -7.72
C LYS A 102 1.30 12.51 -8.78
N PRO A 103 0.43 13.53 -8.71
CA PRO A 103 -0.71 13.63 -7.81
C PRO A 103 -1.91 12.80 -8.29
N PHE A 104 -2.71 12.31 -7.35
CA PHE A 104 -3.93 11.56 -7.66
C PHE A 104 -5.07 12.07 -6.76
N HIS A 105 -6.31 11.78 -7.17
CA HIS A 105 -7.46 12.10 -6.34
C HIS A 105 -7.63 11.06 -5.23
N LEU A 106 -8.04 11.51 -4.03
CA LEU A 106 -8.27 10.59 -2.92
C LEU A 106 -9.33 9.54 -3.26
N ASN A 107 -10.34 9.90 -4.05
CA ASN A 107 -11.35 8.94 -4.50
C ASN A 107 -10.74 7.81 -5.34
N SER A 108 -9.70 8.08 -6.10
CA SER A 108 -9.01 7.06 -6.88
C SER A 108 -8.37 6.01 -5.97
N LEU A 109 -7.80 6.45 -4.85
CA LEU A 109 -7.23 5.54 -3.86
C LEU A 109 -8.32 4.72 -3.18
N VAL A 110 -9.40 5.35 -2.74
CA VAL A 110 -10.52 4.66 -2.08
C VAL A 110 -11.13 3.59 -3.00
N GLU A 111 -11.31 3.93 -4.27
CA GLU A 111 -11.85 2.98 -5.25
C GLU A 111 -10.87 1.84 -5.54
N ALA A 112 -9.57 2.15 -5.64
CA ALA A 112 -8.54 1.11 -5.86
C ALA A 112 -8.52 0.12 -4.70
N VAL A 113 -8.65 0.59 -3.47
CA VAL A 113 -8.73 -0.27 -2.28
C VAL A 113 -9.96 -1.16 -2.35
N ARG A 114 -11.13 -0.57 -2.64
CA ARG A 114 -12.37 -1.33 -2.75
C ARG A 114 -12.27 -2.42 -3.81
N ASN A 115 -11.76 -2.08 -4.98
CA ASN A 115 -11.62 -3.03 -6.09
C ASN A 115 -10.64 -4.15 -5.74
N ALA A 116 -9.52 -3.82 -5.11
CA ALA A 116 -8.52 -4.81 -4.70
C ALA A 116 -9.08 -5.80 -3.68
N LEU A 117 -9.86 -5.30 -2.72
CA LEU A 117 -10.49 -6.14 -1.71
C LEU A 117 -11.56 -7.05 -2.31
N GLU A 118 -12.35 -6.53 -3.26
CA GLU A 118 -13.35 -7.33 -3.97
C GLU A 118 -12.69 -8.43 -4.81
N ASP A 119 -11.62 -8.11 -5.51
CA ASP A 119 -10.88 -9.07 -6.33
C ASP A 119 -10.29 -10.19 -5.47
N ARG A 120 -9.76 -9.86 -4.30
CA ARG A 120 -9.22 -10.86 -3.37
C ARG A 120 -10.32 -11.78 -2.87
N ALA A 121 -11.49 -11.24 -2.57
CA ALA A 121 -12.63 -12.03 -2.08
C ALA A 121 -13.15 -13.01 -3.12
N LEU A 122 -12.96 -12.71 -4.42
CA LEU A 122 -13.40 -13.56 -5.52
C LEU A 122 -12.38 -14.61 -5.93
N SER A 123 -11.17 -14.54 -5.40
CA SER A 123 -10.07 -15.44 -5.77
C SER A 123 -10.19 -16.82 -5.14
#